data_8940dcce2fee902ff2aae1c9c2c07e7b
#
_entry.id   8940dcce2fee902ff2aae1c9c2c07e7b
#
_cell.length_a   1.000
_cell.length_b   1.000
_cell.length_c   1.000
_cell.angle_alpha   90.00
_cell.angle_beta   90.00
_cell.angle_gamma   90.00
#
_symmetry.space_group_name_H-M   'P 1'
#
loop_
_entity.id
_entity.type
_entity.pdbx_description
1 polymer ?
#
loop_
_entity_poly.entity_id
_entity_poly.type
_entity_poly.pdbx_seq_one_letter_code
_entity_poly.pdbx_strand_id
1 'polypeptide(L)'
;MQYRKATFADIEAIYHLVNDYATDGVMLARSRNTLYETLGDMIVGVDEEGRVAGVGGLHIIWDRLAEIRTMAVSPELTRQGIGAEIVRRLIEEGDALGVEKYFTLTYKPGFFQKLGFQTITKEELPHKVWKECIDCPKFPNCDEIAMVRV
;
A
#
# COMPACT_ATOMS: atom_id res chain seq x y z
N MET A 1 14.02 11.88 -8.60
CA MET A 1 13.23 11.07 -7.65
C MET A 1 14.06 9.87 -7.23
N GLN A 2 14.26 9.69 -5.96
CA GLN A 2 14.97 8.54 -5.41
C GLN A 2 13.97 7.61 -4.72
N TYR A 3 14.06 6.32 -4.99
CA TYR A 3 13.23 5.30 -4.33
C TYR A 3 14.10 4.47 -3.40
N ARG A 4 13.69 4.33 -2.15
CA ARG A 4 14.45 3.60 -1.13
C ARG A 4 13.54 3.07 -0.04
N LYS A 5 14.07 2.20 0.80
CA LYS A 5 13.33 1.75 1.99
C LYS A 5 13.11 2.93 2.92
N ALA A 6 11.95 2.94 3.57
CA ALA A 6 11.64 3.96 4.57
C ALA A 6 12.53 3.82 5.80
N THR A 7 12.80 4.96 6.45
CA THR A 7 13.57 5.01 7.69
C THR A 7 12.74 5.70 8.77
N PHE A 8 13.23 5.69 10.00
CA PHE A 8 12.56 6.38 11.10
C PHE A 8 12.31 7.85 10.79
N ALA A 9 13.23 8.49 10.09
CA ALA A 9 13.11 9.92 9.74
C ALA A 9 11.93 10.19 8.80
N ASP A 10 11.42 9.18 8.11
CA ASP A 10 10.31 9.33 7.14
C ASP A 10 8.92 9.22 7.79
N ILE A 11 8.82 8.72 9.02
CA ILE A 11 7.53 8.37 9.63
C ILE A 11 6.55 9.54 9.67
N GLU A 12 6.98 10.72 10.09
CA GLU A 12 6.06 11.86 10.18
C GLU A 12 5.53 12.27 8.80
N ALA A 13 6.38 12.29 7.78
CA ALA A 13 5.95 12.60 6.43
C ALA A 13 4.98 11.56 5.89
N ILE A 14 5.24 10.27 6.15
CA ILE A 14 4.35 9.17 5.77
C ILE A 14 3.01 9.32 6.49
N TYR A 15 3.06 9.59 7.80
CA TYR A 15 1.86 9.76 8.62
C TYR A 15 0.94 10.84 8.03
N HIS A 16 1.49 11.99 7.73
CA HIS A 16 0.70 13.09 7.17
C HIS A 16 0.17 12.76 5.78
N LEU A 17 0.99 12.18 4.92
CA LEU A 17 0.58 11.82 3.57
C LEU A 17 -0.58 10.82 3.57
N VAL A 18 -0.45 9.75 4.34
CA VAL A 18 -1.47 8.69 4.42
C VAL A 18 -2.76 9.21 5.04
N ASN A 19 -2.68 9.96 6.14
CA ASN A 19 -3.87 10.40 6.86
C ASN A 19 -4.60 11.56 6.17
N ASP A 20 -3.92 12.35 5.36
CA ASP A 20 -4.59 13.33 4.52
C ASP A 20 -5.54 12.63 3.53
N TYR A 21 -5.09 11.53 2.91
CA TYR A 21 -5.96 10.72 2.05
C TYR A 21 -7.08 10.04 2.84
N ALA A 22 -6.82 9.61 4.07
CA ALA A 22 -7.85 8.99 4.90
C ALA A 22 -8.95 9.99 5.25
N THR A 23 -8.60 11.26 5.49
CA THR A 23 -9.57 12.32 5.72
C THR A 23 -10.51 12.49 4.52
N ASP A 24 -9.98 12.33 3.31
CA ASP A 24 -10.77 12.39 2.08
C ASP A 24 -11.53 11.09 1.79
N GLY A 25 -11.40 10.05 2.61
CA GLY A 25 -12.10 8.80 2.46
C GLY A 25 -11.54 7.87 1.39
N VAL A 26 -10.38 8.16 0.83
CA VAL A 26 -9.80 7.36 -0.27
C VAL A 26 -8.85 6.27 0.20
N MET A 27 -8.56 6.22 1.50
CA MET A 27 -7.83 5.11 2.11
C MET A 27 -8.07 5.11 3.62
N LEU A 28 -7.64 4.03 4.29
CA LEU A 28 -7.78 3.90 5.73
C LEU A 28 -6.66 4.66 6.45
N ALA A 29 -7.02 5.29 7.57
CA ALA A 29 -6.06 5.95 8.43
C ALA A 29 -5.06 4.95 9.02
N ARG A 30 -3.83 5.39 9.24
CA ARG A 30 -2.81 4.60 9.92
C ARG A 30 -2.27 5.39 11.11
N SER A 31 -2.18 4.74 12.27
CA SER A 31 -1.57 5.36 13.45
C SER A 31 -0.04 5.38 13.29
N ARG A 32 0.62 6.25 14.05
CA ARG A 32 2.08 6.24 14.08
C ARG A 32 2.61 4.89 14.55
N ASN A 33 1.95 4.30 15.54
CA ASN A 33 2.36 2.98 16.04
C ASN A 33 2.35 1.93 14.94
N THR A 34 1.28 1.87 14.15
CA THR A 34 1.21 0.95 13.02
C THR A 34 2.31 1.21 12.01
N LEU A 35 2.61 2.48 11.72
CA LEU A 35 3.68 2.82 10.78
C LEU A 35 5.05 2.40 11.31
N TYR A 36 5.31 2.56 12.61
CA TYR A 36 6.55 2.07 13.20
C TYR A 36 6.65 0.54 13.12
N GLU A 37 5.57 -0.16 13.40
CA GLU A 37 5.56 -1.63 13.37
C GLU A 37 5.78 -2.17 11.94
N THR A 38 5.35 -1.43 10.92
CA THR A 38 5.45 -1.86 9.53
C THR A 38 6.54 -1.12 8.76
N LEU A 39 7.43 -0.42 9.46
CA LEU A 39 8.48 0.38 8.82
C LEU A 39 9.30 -0.43 7.81
N GLY A 40 9.66 -1.65 8.15
CA GLY A 40 10.44 -2.52 7.28
C GLY A 40 9.72 -2.93 5.99
N ASP A 41 8.40 -2.78 5.94
CA ASP A 41 7.59 -3.12 4.77
C ASP A 41 7.60 -2.02 3.71
N MET A 42 7.96 -0.79 4.08
CA MET A 42 7.66 0.38 3.24
C MET A 42 8.83 0.85 2.38
N ILE A 43 8.48 1.29 1.18
CA ILE A 43 9.36 1.99 0.25
C ILE A 43 8.81 3.41 0.09
N VAL A 44 9.71 4.39 0.04
CA VAL A 44 9.34 5.79 -0.23
C VAL A 44 9.98 6.27 -1.51
N GLY A 45 9.30 7.19 -2.19
CA GLY A 45 9.86 8.00 -3.27
C GLY A 45 10.15 9.39 -2.72
N VAL A 46 11.39 9.84 -2.86
CA VAL A 46 11.86 11.10 -2.29
C VAL A 46 12.29 12.03 -3.42
N ASP A 47 11.83 13.27 -3.37
CA ASP A 47 12.17 14.26 -4.40
C ASP A 47 13.58 14.83 -4.21
N GLU A 48 13.98 15.72 -5.10
CA GLU A 48 15.32 16.31 -5.07
C GLU A 48 15.58 17.15 -3.82
N GLU A 49 14.52 17.62 -3.18
CA GLU A 49 14.61 18.42 -1.95
C GLU A 49 14.57 17.57 -0.68
N GLY A 50 14.51 16.24 -0.84
CA GLY A 50 14.47 15.31 0.28
C GLY A 50 13.09 15.10 0.87
N ARG A 51 12.02 15.55 0.21
CA ARG A 51 10.65 15.38 0.69
C ARG A 51 10.07 14.06 0.22
N VAL A 52 9.33 13.39 1.09
CA VAL A 52 8.62 12.16 0.74
C VAL A 52 7.45 12.50 -0.19
N ALA A 53 7.54 12.06 -1.43
CA ALA A 53 6.52 12.30 -2.45
C ALA A 53 5.55 11.14 -2.59
N GLY A 54 5.93 9.96 -2.12
CA GLY A 54 5.07 8.77 -2.18
C GLY A 54 5.56 7.69 -1.24
N VAL A 55 4.65 6.76 -0.92
CA VAL A 55 4.93 5.63 -0.05
C VAL A 55 4.10 4.44 -0.51
N GLY A 56 4.61 3.24 -0.25
CA GLY A 56 3.87 2.00 -0.40
C GLY A 56 4.49 0.93 0.46
N GLY A 57 3.70 -0.07 0.85
CA GLY A 57 4.17 -1.14 1.71
C GLY A 57 3.83 -2.51 1.14
N LEU A 58 4.74 -3.46 1.35
CA LEU A 58 4.54 -4.87 1.08
C LEU A 58 4.46 -5.60 2.40
N HIS A 59 3.30 -6.13 2.73
CA HIS A 59 3.08 -6.84 3.98
C HIS A 59 2.88 -8.33 3.72
N ILE A 60 3.76 -9.15 4.27
CA ILE A 60 3.65 -10.61 4.15
C ILE A 60 2.50 -11.08 5.03
N ILE A 61 1.54 -11.79 4.43
CA ILE A 61 0.34 -12.26 5.12
C ILE A 61 0.45 -13.75 5.46
N TRP A 62 0.94 -14.56 4.52
CA TRP A 62 1.02 -16.00 4.66
C TRP A 62 2.06 -16.54 3.70
N ASP A 63 2.18 -17.86 3.65
CA ASP A 63 3.10 -18.52 2.71
C ASP A 63 2.84 -18.05 1.29
N ARG A 64 3.85 -17.42 0.67
CA ARG A 64 3.86 -16.92 -0.72
C ARG A 64 2.76 -15.92 -1.04
N LEU A 65 2.19 -15.28 -0.01
CA LEU A 65 1.10 -14.33 -0.14
C LEU A 65 1.46 -13.01 0.54
N ALA A 66 1.31 -11.91 -0.19
CA ALA A 66 1.59 -10.58 0.35
C ALA A 66 0.51 -9.58 -0.08
N GLU A 67 0.37 -8.53 0.71
CA GLU A 67 -0.53 -7.43 0.44
C GLU A 67 0.26 -6.17 0.10
N ILE A 68 -0.15 -5.47 -0.96
CA ILE A 68 0.30 -4.11 -1.25
C ILE A 68 -0.64 -3.18 -0.48
N ARG A 69 -0.10 -2.38 0.42
CA ARG A 69 -0.90 -1.48 1.25
C ARG A 69 -0.16 -0.18 1.56
N THR A 70 -0.86 0.76 2.18
CA THR A 70 -0.30 2.06 2.58
C THR A 70 0.20 2.87 1.37
N MET A 71 -0.48 2.71 0.22
CA MET A 71 -0.11 3.42 -1.00
C MET A 71 -0.65 4.84 -0.98
N ALA A 72 0.23 5.81 -1.06
CA ALA A 72 -0.14 7.22 -1.16
C ALA A 72 0.92 7.98 -1.94
N VAL A 73 0.48 8.92 -2.77
CA VAL A 73 1.38 9.80 -3.53
C VAL A 73 0.90 11.23 -3.29
N SER A 74 1.83 12.16 -3.13
CA SER A 74 1.50 13.57 -2.94
C SER A 74 0.54 14.03 -4.05
N PRO A 75 -0.59 14.70 -3.71
CA PRO A 75 -1.57 15.10 -4.72
C PRO A 75 -1.00 15.96 -5.84
N GLU A 76 0.02 16.74 -5.55
CA GLU A 76 0.67 17.62 -6.52
C GLU A 76 1.49 16.84 -7.55
N LEU A 77 1.84 15.61 -7.25
CA LEU A 77 2.74 14.78 -8.04
C LEU A 77 2.07 13.51 -8.58
N THR A 78 0.74 13.43 -8.52
CA THR A 78 0.01 12.32 -9.13
C THR A 78 0.20 12.33 -10.65
N ARG A 79 0.06 11.14 -11.28
CA ARG A 79 0.23 10.93 -12.73
C ARG A 79 1.65 11.07 -13.23
N GLN A 80 2.65 11.11 -12.34
CA GLN A 80 4.06 11.14 -12.73
C GLN A 80 4.73 9.77 -12.63
N GLY A 81 3.92 8.72 -12.40
CA GLY A 81 4.42 7.36 -12.33
C GLY A 81 5.08 6.98 -11.00
N ILE A 82 4.98 7.83 -9.98
CA ILE A 82 5.60 7.57 -8.68
C ILE A 82 4.97 6.33 -8.01
N GLY A 83 3.65 6.27 -7.99
CA GLY A 83 2.95 5.12 -7.39
C GLY A 83 3.25 3.82 -8.11
N ALA A 84 3.25 3.85 -9.46
CA ALA A 84 3.56 2.68 -10.27
C ALA A 84 4.99 2.19 -10.02
N GLU A 85 5.95 3.10 -9.90
CA GLU A 85 7.35 2.74 -9.62
C GLU A 85 7.49 2.10 -8.24
N ILE A 86 6.79 2.64 -7.24
CA ILE A 86 6.79 2.06 -5.89
C ILE A 86 6.23 0.65 -5.92
N VAL A 87 5.07 0.42 -6.55
CA VAL A 87 4.47 -0.91 -6.64
C VAL A 87 5.41 -1.89 -7.36
N ARG A 88 6.02 -1.45 -8.46
CA ARG A 88 6.95 -2.29 -9.19
C ARG A 88 8.12 -2.74 -8.31
N ARG A 89 8.69 -1.84 -7.51
CA ARG A 89 9.78 -2.17 -6.59
C ARG A 89 9.33 -3.10 -5.46
N LEU A 90 8.11 -2.92 -4.96
CA LEU A 90 7.54 -3.82 -3.96
C LEU A 90 7.37 -5.24 -4.53
N ILE A 91 6.91 -5.35 -5.77
CA ILE A 91 6.75 -6.64 -6.43
C ILE A 91 8.13 -7.30 -6.66
N GLU A 92 9.14 -6.54 -7.07
CA GLU A 92 10.50 -7.07 -7.21
C GLU A 92 11.01 -7.63 -5.87
N GLU A 93 10.79 -6.89 -4.78
CA GLU A 93 11.18 -7.33 -3.44
C GLU A 93 10.43 -8.61 -3.05
N GLY A 94 9.11 -8.66 -3.31
CA GLY A 94 8.31 -9.84 -3.03
C GLY A 94 8.72 -11.04 -3.87
N ASP A 95 9.01 -10.85 -5.14
CA ASP A 95 9.47 -11.92 -6.02
C ASP A 95 10.79 -12.51 -5.51
N ALA A 96 11.70 -11.67 -5.03
CA ALA A 96 12.96 -12.13 -4.44
C ALA A 96 12.74 -12.93 -3.16
N LEU A 97 11.66 -12.67 -2.42
CA LEU A 97 11.29 -13.42 -1.22
C LEU A 97 10.53 -14.70 -1.54
N GLY A 98 10.07 -14.87 -2.77
CA GLY A 98 9.30 -16.04 -3.17
C GLY A 98 7.78 -15.82 -3.12
N VAL A 99 7.31 -14.59 -3.07
CA VAL A 99 5.88 -14.28 -3.12
C VAL A 99 5.32 -14.71 -4.49
N GLU A 100 4.22 -15.41 -4.49
CA GLU A 100 3.54 -15.88 -5.71
C GLU A 100 2.24 -15.16 -5.98
N LYS A 101 1.64 -14.57 -4.97
CA LYS A 101 0.36 -13.88 -5.10
C LYS A 101 0.39 -12.56 -4.31
N TYR A 102 0.04 -11.48 -5.00
CA TYR A 102 -0.10 -10.16 -4.40
C TYR A 102 -1.56 -9.76 -4.44
N PHE A 103 -2.08 -9.22 -3.34
CA PHE A 103 -3.42 -8.67 -3.34
C PHE A 103 -3.42 -7.26 -2.77
N THR A 104 -4.51 -6.54 -2.99
CA THR A 104 -4.72 -5.21 -2.43
C THR A 104 -6.21 -4.94 -2.25
N LEU A 105 -6.53 -4.09 -1.30
CA LEU A 105 -7.86 -3.52 -1.12
C LEU A 105 -7.76 -2.05 -1.47
N THR A 106 -8.54 -1.60 -2.45
CA THR A 106 -8.33 -0.26 -3.02
C THR A 106 -9.63 0.43 -3.41
N TYR A 107 -9.62 1.76 -3.41
CA TYR A 107 -10.64 2.58 -4.04
C TYR A 107 -10.26 2.99 -5.47
N LYS A 108 -9.05 2.61 -5.94
CA LYS A 108 -8.54 3.00 -7.26
C LYS A 108 -8.18 1.78 -8.10
N PRO A 109 -9.20 1.00 -8.52
CA PRO A 109 -8.93 -0.23 -9.29
C PRO A 109 -8.22 0.02 -10.61
N GLY A 110 -8.50 1.15 -11.27
CA GLY A 110 -7.86 1.47 -12.55
C GLY A 110 -6.35 1.59 -12.45
N PHE A 111 -5.84 2.13 -11.34
CA PHE A 111 -4.41 2.21 -11.09
C PHE A 111 -3.79 0.81 -11.04
N PHE A 112 -4.39 -0.08 -10.26
CA PHE A 112 -3.85 -1.43 -10.09
C PHE A 112 -4.08 -2.31 -11.32
N GLN A 113 -5.16 -2.10 -12.09
CA GLN A 113 -5.37 -2.83 -13.34
C GLN A 113 -4.22 -2.62 -14.31
N LYS A 114 -3.70 -1.40 -14.40
CA LYS A 114 -2.55 -1.10 -15.27
C LYS A 114 -1.29 -1.82 -14.84
N LEU A 115 -1.24 -2.28 -13.60
CA LEU A 115 -0.09 -2.99 -13.03
C LEU A 115 -0.29 -4.52 -13.03
N GLY A 116 -1.31 -4.99 -13.72
CA GLY A 116 -1.55 -6.43 -13.87
C GLY A 116 -2.43 -7.05 -12.79
N PHE A 117 -3.07 -6.24 -11.96
CA PHE A 117 -4.02 -6.73 -10.96
C PHE A 117 -5.40 -6.93 -11.57
N GLN A 118 -6.11 -7.94 -11.10
CA GLN A 118 -7.48 -8.24 -11.52
C GLN A 118 -8.42 -8.17 -10.33
N THR A 119 -9.64 -7.67 -10.56
CA THR A 119 -10.66 -7.60 -9.52
C THR A 119 -11.13 -9.01 -9.14
N ILE A 120 -11.24 -9.25 -7.84
CA ILE A 120 -11.78 -10.50 -7.30
C ILE A 120 -12.87 -10.16 -6.28
N THR A 121 -13.64 -11.19 -5.87
CA THR A 121 -14.59 -11.00 -4.77
C THR A 121 -13.82 -11.07 -3.43
N LYS A 122 -14.35 -10.38 -2.41
CA LYS A 122 -13.71 -10.39 -1.08
C LYS A 122 -13.70 -11.77 -0.44
N GLU A 123 -14.67 -12.62 -0.77
CA GLU A 123 -14.73 -14.00 -0.29
C GLU A 123 -13.55 -14.85 -0.77
N GLU A 124 -12.90 -14.45 -1.86
CA GLU A 124 -11.71 -15.14 -2.36
C GLU A 124 -10.45 -14.83 -1.58
N LEU A 125 -10.49 -13.83 -0.69
CA LEU A 125 -9.36 -13.48 0.16
C LEU A 125 -9.22 -14.45 1.33
N PRO A 126 -7.99 -14.79 1.73
CA PRO A 126 -7.78 -15.65 2.91
C PRO A 126 -8.35 -15.04 4.18
N HIS A 127 -8.77 -15.90 5.13
CA HIS A 127 -9.26 -15.45 6.42
C HIS A 127 -8.30 -14.53 7.16
N LYS A 128 -7.00 -14.67 6.95
CA LYS A 128 -5.99 -13.83 7.61
C LYS A 128 -6.07 -12.37 7.19
N VAL A 129 -6.58 -12.10 6.01
CA VAL A 129 -6.82 -10.73 5.54
C VAL A 129 -7.97 -10.11 6.34
N TRP A 130 -9.01 -10.89 6.61
CA TRP A 130 -10.19 -10.45 7.36
C TRP A 130 -9.87 -10.07 8.80
N LYS A 131 -8.80 -10.61 9.38
CA LYS A 131 -8.41 -10.32 10.74
C LYS A 131 -8.13 -8.81 10.95
N GLU A 132 -7.53 -8.16 9.96
CA GLU A 132 -7.34 -6.70 10.01
C GLU A 132 -8.64 -5.95 9.73
N CYS A 133 -9.49 -6.50 8.90
CA CYS A 133 -10.77 -5.89 8.54
C CYS A 133 -11.72 -5.79 9.72
N ILE A 134 -11.67 -6.73 10.68
CA ILE A 134 -12.53 -6.74 11.87
C ILE A 134 -12.39 -5.44 12.65
N ASP A 135 -11.17 -4.90 12.75
CA ASP A 135 -10.90 -3.66 13.49
C ASP A 135 -11.06 -2.40 12.64
N CYS A 136 -11.42 -2.56 11.36
CA CYS A 136 -11.61 -1.44 10.46
C CYS A 136 -12.96 -0.76 10.70
N PRO A 137 -13.03 0.59 10.76
CA PRO A 137 -14.29 1.30 10.93
C PRO A 137 -15.35 1.00 9.86
N LYS A 138 -14.94 0.51 8.69
CA LYS A 138 -15.84 0.17 7.59
C LYS A 138 -16.36 -1.26 7.63
N PHE A 139 -15.82 -2.10 8.51
CA PHE A 139 -16.28 -3.48 8.64
C PHE A 139 -17.69 -3.52 9.27
N PRO A 140 -18.62 -4.39 8.80
CA PRO A 140 -18.49 -5.34 7.69
C PRO A 140 -18.86 -4.78 6.32
N ASN A 141 -19.14 -3.50 6.20
CA ASN A 141 -19.66 -2.85 5.00
C ASN A 141 -18.54 -2.14 4.21
N CYS A 142 -17.34 -2.72 4.19
CA CYS A 142 -16.22 -2.17 3.44
C CYS A 142 -16.54 -2.13 1.95
N ASP A 143 -16.37 -0.96 1.34
CA ASP A 143 -16.63 -0.72 -0.08
C ASP A 143 -15.35 -0.71 -0.93
N GLU A 144 -14.19 -1.02 -0.36
CA GLU A 144 -12.96 -1.17 -1.11
C GLU A 144 -13.05 -2.35 -2.07
N ILE A 145 -12.36 -2.23 -3.20
CA ILE A 145 -12.32 -3.27 -4.23
C ILE A 145 -11.11 -4.16 -3.97
N ALA A 146 -11.35 -5.48 -3.93
CA ALA A 146 -10.29 -6.47 -3.77
C ALA A 146 -9.71 -6.81 -5.15
N MET A 147 -8.39 -6.81 -5.23
CA MET A 147 -7.67 -7.12 -6.48
C MET A 147 -6.50 -8.04 -6.19
N VAL A 148 -6.14 -8.84 -7.19
CA VAL A 148 -5.04 -9.81 -7.07
C VAL A 148 -4.18 -9.78 -8.33
N ARG A 149 -2.87 -9.96 -8.15
CA ARG A 149 -1.90 -10.20 -9.21
C ARG A 149 -1.13 -11.49 -8.88
N VAL A 150 -1.13 -12.38 -9.83
CA VAL A 150 -0.46 -13.69 -9.70
C VAL A 150 0.83 -13.72 -10.50
#